data_9f688d0ac6a54123c6fb855bca36f381
#
_entry.id   9f688d0ac6a54123c6fb855bca36f381
#
_cell.length_a   1.000
_cell.length_b   1.000
_cell.length_c   1.000
_cell.angle_alpha   90.00
_cell.angle_beta   90.00
_cell.angle_gamma   90.00
#
_symmetry.space_group_name_H-M   'P 1'
#
loop_
_entity.id
_entity.type
_entity.pdbx_description
1 polymer ?
#
loop_
_entity_poly.entity_id
_entity_poly.type
_entity_poly.pdbx_seq_one_letter_code
_entity_poly.pdbx_strand_id
1 'polypeptide(L)'
;MKPRIKFPRSEKVYLSGNIYPELRVAMRKVEQVPSTTFVGEEKVITPNPDIYIYDTSGPFSDPDIEIDLKKGLPRLREPWILRRDDVEQLPEITSEYGRMRRDDKSLDHLRFEHISLPYRAKQGKCCTQMYYAKQGIITPEMEYVAIRENMNCEELGIETHITPEFVRQEI
;
A
#
# COMPACT_ATOMS: atom_id res chain seq x y z
N MET A 1 -18.62 -10.61 14.41
CA MET A 1 -17.92 -10.89 13.13
C MET A 1 -18.57 -10.05 12.03
N LYS A 2 -17.89 -9.01 11.50
CA LYS A 2 -18.44 -8.22 10.38
C LYS A 2 -18.39 -9.05 9.11
N PRO A 3 -19.41 -8.99 8.23
CA PRO A 3 -19.34 -9.66 6.94
C PRO A 3 -18.16 -9.11 6.16
N ARG A 4 -17.25 -9.98 5.76
CA ARG A 4 -16.15 -9.63 4.86
C ARG A 4 -16.75 -9.26 3.50
N ILE A 5 -16.30 -8.16 2.94
CA ILE A 5 -16.69 -7.79 1.58
C ILE A 5 -16.10 -8.83 0.64
N LYS A 6 -16.97 -9.58 -0.04
CA LYS A 6 -16.58 -10.52 -1.09
C LYS A 6 -16.91 -9.92 -2.44
N PHE A 7 -15.91 -9.86 -3.29
CA PHE A 7 -16.10 -9.46 -4.68
C PHE A 7 -16.18 -10.72 -5.55
N PRO A 8 -17.26 -10.93 -6.29
CA PRO A 8 -17.37 -12.09 -7.17
C PRO A 8 -16.27 -12.05 -8.24
N ARG A 9 -15.73 -13.20 -8.58
CA ARG A 9 -14.66 -13.37 -9.58
C ARG A 9 -13.43 -12.49 -9.37
N SER A 10 -13.13 -12.16 -8.15
CA SER A 10 -11.88 -11.48 -7.85
C SER A 10 -11.38 -11.82 -6.46
N GLU A 11 -10.06 -11.84 -6.33
CA GLU A 11 -9.38 -12.09 -5.06
C GLU A 11 -8.33 -11.02 -4.80
N LYS A 12 -8.04 -10.81 -3.52
CA LYS A 12 -6.92 -9.96 -3.12
C LYS A 12 -5.65 -10.79 -3.14
N VAL A 13 -4.65 -10.29 -3.85
CA VAL A 13 -3.30 -10.89 -3.92
C VAL A 13 -2.27 -9.84 -3.56
N TYR A 14 -1.08 -10.28 -3.19
CA TYR A 14 0.03 -9.40 -2.83
C TYR A 14 1.23 -9.70 -3.71
N LEU A 15 1.78 -8.65 -4.32
CA LEU A 15 3.06 -8.72 -5.03
C LEU A 15 4.17 -8.33 -4.08
N SER A 16 5.28 -9.06 -4.12
CA SER A 16 6.49 -8.81 -3.33
C SER A 16 7.49 -7.97 -4.13
N GLY A 17 8.36 -7.24 -3.42
CA GLY A 17 9.48 -6.55 -4.04
C GLY A 17 10.64 -7.48 -4.39
N ASN A 18 11.49 -7.05 -5.33
CA ASN A 18 12.75 -7.70 -5.66
C ASN A 18 13.89 -7.21 -4.77
N ILE A 19 13.91 -5.89 -4.46
CA ILE A 19 14.89 -5.26 -3.57
C ILE A 19 14.43 -5.46 -2.12
N TYR A 20 13.14 -5.33 -1.87
CA TYR A 20 12.51 -5.49 -0.56
C TYR A 20 11.45 -6.61 -0.61
N PRO A 21 11.86 -7.88 -0.43
CA PRO A 21 10.96 -9.04 -0.54
C PRO A 21 9.78 -9.03 0.45
N GLU A 22 9.90 -8.28 1.53
CA GLU A 22 8.85 -8.09 2.53
C GLU A 22 7.75 -7.11 2.11
N LEU A 23 7.89 -6.43 0.97
CA LEU A 23 6.82 -5.59 0.44
C LEU A 23 5.59 -6.44 0.13
N ARG A 24 4.45 -5.88 0.45
CA ARG A 24 3.14 -6.46 0.14
C ARG A 24 2.31 -5.41 -0.60
N VAL A 25 2.47 -5.37 -1.92
CA VAL A 25 1.70 -4.46 -2.78
C VAL A 25 0.37 -5.12 -3.09
N ALA A 26 -0.71 -4.57 -2.54
CA ALA A 26 -2.04 -5.16 -2.68
C ALA A 26 -2.58 -4.97 -4.09
N MET A 27 -2.93 -6.07 -4.74
CA MET A 27 -3.59 -6.11 -6.04
C MET A 27 -4.92 -6.85 -5.93
N ARG A 28 -5.83 -6.52 -6.84
CA ARG A 28 -7.06 -7.27 -7.06
C ARG A 28 -6.91 -8.03 -8.37
N LYS A 29 -6.76 -9.34 -8.26
CA LYS A 29 -6.78 -10.25 -9.41
C LYS A 29 -8.24 -10.47 -9.81
N VAL A 30 -8.58 -10.13 -11.03
CA VAL A 30 -9.94 -10.23 -11.58
C VAL A 30 -9.98 -11.25 -12.67
N GLU A 31 -10.76 -12.31 -12.48
CA GLU A 31 -10.98 -13.35 -13.49
C GLU A 31 -11.82 -12.80 -14.63
N GLN A 32 -11.34 -12.97 -15.88
CA GLN A 32 -12.09 -12.59 -17.05
C GLN A 32 -12.96 -13.75 -17.57
N VAL A 33 -14.10 -13.40 -18.14
CA VAL A 33 -14.94 -14.36 -18.84
C VAL A 33 -14.29 -14.71 -20.18
N PRO A 34 -14.18 -16.00 -20.56
CA PRO A 34 -13.66 -16.39 -21.86
C PRO A 34 -14.41 -15.70 -23.01
N SER A 35 -13.67 -15.31 -24.03
CA SER A 35 -14.23 -14.77 -25.26
C SER A 35 -14.85 -15.90 -26.10
N THR A 36 -15.99 -15.61 -26.71
CA THR A 36 -16.65 -16.52 -27.63
C THR A 36 -16.63 -15.92 -29.04
N THR A 37 -16.03 -16.62 -29.99
CA THR A 37 -16.03 -16.24 -31.39
C THR A 37 -16.65 -17.36 -32.21
N PHE A 38 -17.18 -17.03 -33.40
CA PHE A 38 -17.70 -18.00 -34.34
C PHE A 38 -16.83 -17.97 -35.59
N VAL A 39 -16.36 -19.16 -36.02
CA VAL A 39 -15.64 -19.35 -37.29
C VAL A 39 -16.55 -20.22 -38.15
N GLY A 40 -17.32 -19.60 -39.06
CA GLY A 40 -18.45 -20.24 -39.71
C GLY A 40 -19.55 -20.61 -38.72
N GLU A 41 -19.90 -21.87 -38.60
CA GLU A 41 -20.87 -22.41 -37.64
C GLU A 41 -20.24 -22.92 -36.34
N GLU A 42 -18.92 -22.95 -36.28
CA GLU A 42 -18.17 -23.47 -35.13
C GLU A 42 -17.99 -22.39 -34.06
N LYS A 43 -18.36 -22.74 -32.80
CA LYS A 43 -18.18 -21.90 -31.64
C LYS A 43 -16.79 -22.14 -31.04
N VAL A 44 -15.94 -21.11 -31.10
CA VAL A 44 -14.61 -21.12 -30.47
C VAL A 44 -14.63 -20.34 -29.18
N ILE A 45 -14.21 -20.97 -28.07
CA ILE A 45 -14.08 -20.36 -26.75
C ILE A 45 -12.59 -20.18 -26.47
N THR A 46 -12.19 -18.91 -26.27
CA THR A 46 -10.82 -18.55 -25.98
C THR A 46 -10.74 -18.00 -24.54
N PRO A 47 -9.94 -18.58 -23.64
CA PRO A 47 -9.73 -18.03 -22.30
C PRO A 47 -9.05 -16.67 -22.39
N ASN A 48 -9.47 -15.74 -21.54
CA ASN A 48 -8.83 -14.45 -21.38
C ASN A 48 -7.92 -14.49 -20.13
N PRO A 49 -6.76 -13.83 -20.16
CA PRO A 49 -5.90 -13.72 -18.99
C PRO A 49 -6.59 -12.94 -17.86
N ASP A 50 -6.21 -13.23 -16.62
CA ASP A 50 -6.66 -12.45 -15.47
C ASP A 50 -6.09 -11.03 -15.53
N ILE A 51 -6.84 -10.07 -14.99
CA ILE A 51 -6.39 -8.67 -14.90
C ILE A 51 -6.03 -8.36 -13.45
N TYR A 52 -4.88 -7.75 -13.26
CA TYR A 52 -4.44 -7.25 -11.96
C TYR A 52 -4.64 -5.74 -11.91
N ILE A 53 -5.36 -5.27 -10.90
CA ILE A 53 -5.55 -3.85 -10.63
C ILE A 53 -5.10 -3.52 -9.21
N TYR A 54 -4.62 -2.32 -8.98
CA TYR A 54 -4.22 -1.88 -7.65
C TYR A 54 -5.43 -1.91 -6.69
N ASP A 55 -5.29 -2.63 -5.57
CA ASP A 55 -6.38 -2.78 -4.60
C ASP A 55 -6.36 -1.64 -3.57
N THR A 56 -7.32 -0.73 -3.70
CA THR A 56 -7.52 0.40 -2.80
C THR A 56 -8.40 0.09 -1.58
N SER A 57 -8.91 -1.14 -1.46
CA SER A 57 -9.79 -1.53 -0.35
C SER A 57 -9.07 -1.62 1.01
N GLY A 58 -7.74 -1.56 1.01
CA GLY A 58 -6.93 -1.64 2.21
C GLY A 58 -7.20 -2.92 3.02
N PRO A 59 -7.20 -2.86 4.36
CA PRO A 59 -7.40 -4.03 5.20
C PRO A 59 -8.85 -4.55 5.22
N PHE A 60 -9.82 -3.79 4.68
CA PHE A 60 -11.23 -4.15 4.75
C PHE A 60 -11.62 -5.40 3.94
N SER A 61 -10.87 -5.70 2.89
CA SER A 61 -11.05 -6.89 2.07
C SER A 61 -9.97 -7.95 2.29
N ASP A 62 -9.04 -7.72 3.21
CA ASP A 62 -7.98 -8.68 3.55
C ASP A 62 -8.52 -9.76 4.50
N PRO A 63 -8.44 -11.06 4.12
CA PRO A 63 -8.92 -12.13 4.96
C PRO A 63 -8.07 -12.34 6.22
N ASP A 64 -6.81 -11.93 6.20
CA ASP A 64 -5.83 -12.18 7.26
C ASP A 64 -5.78 -11.05 8.30
N ILE A 65 -6.45 -9.91 8.01
CA ILE A 65 -6.44 -8.75 8.90
C ILE A 65 -7.77 -8.66 9.67
N GLU A 66 -7.69 -8.63 10.98
CA GLU A 66 -8.80 -8.29 11.86
C GLU A 66 -8.78 -6.79 12.14
N ILE A 67 -9.88 -6.10 11.79
CA ILE A 67 -10.03 -4.68 12.01
C ILE A 67 -10.67 -4.45 13.38
N ASP A 68 -9.92 -3.78 14.25
CA ASP A 68 -10.41 -3.24 15.51
C ASP A 68 -10.47 -1.70 15.41
N LEU A 69 -11.68 -1.16 15.44
CA LEU A 69 -11.90 0.29 15.34
C LEU A 69 -11.23 1.06 16.50
N LYS A 70 -11.05 0.42 17.65
CA LYS A 70 -10.37 1.04 18.80
C LYS A 70 -8.86 1.09 18.63
N LYS A 71 -8.28 0.11 17.93
CA LYS A 71 -6.84 0.05 17.64
C LYS A 71 -6.44 0.81 16.37
N GLY A 72 -7.41 1.16 15.52
CA GLY A 72 -7.17 1.81 14.23
C GLY A 72 -6.66 0.86 13.16
N LEU A 73 -6.30 1.44 12.01
CA LEU A 73 -5.80 0.67 10.87
C LEU A 73 -4.30 0.38 11.00
N PRO A 74 -3.83 -0.78 10.49
CA PRO A 74 -2.41 -1.09 10.43
C PRO A 74 -1.63 -0.02 9.66
N ARG A 75 -0.47 0.36 10.17
CA ARG A 75 0.41 1.34 9.54
C ARG A 75 1.37 0.64 8.59
N LEU A 76 1.01 0.57 7.32
CA LEU A 76 1.76 -0.14 6.29
C LEU A 76 3.25 0.26 6.23
N ARG A 77 3.55 1.57 6.32
CA ARG A 77 4.90 2.11 6.14
C ARG A 77 5.73 2.16 7.42
N GLU A 78 5.14 1.97 8.58
CA GLU A 78 5.85 2.11 9.86
C GLU A 78 7.06 1.19 9.99
N PRO A 79 6.98 -0.11 9.64
CA PRO A 79 8.16 -0.98 9.65
C PRO A 79 9.30 -0.50 8.74
N TRP A 80 8.96 0.05 7.56
CA TRP A 80 9.96 0.57 6.62
C TRP A 80 10.64 1.83 7.16
N ILE A 81 9.87 2.72 7.78
CA ILE A 81 10.37 3.95 8.40
C ILE A 81 11.30 3.61 9.56
N LEU A 82 10.89 2.71 10.46
CA LEU A 82 11.68 2.35 11.64
C LEU A 82 12.98 1.63 11.28
N ARG A 83 12.99 0.81 10.22
CA ARG A 83 14.20 0.11 9.75
C ARG A 83 15.32 1.06 9.32
N ARG A 84 14.98 2.24 8.80
CA ARG A 84 15.98 3.23 8.39
C ARG A 84 16.72 3.87 9.55
N ASP A 85 16.22 3.74 10.76
CA ASP A 85 16.82 4.24 12.01
C ASP A 85 17.19 5.75 11.98
N ASP A 86 16.44 6.51 11.21
CA ASP A 86 16.63 7.95 11.03
C ASP A 86 15.55 8.81 11.70
N VAL A 87 14.57 8.16 12.32
CA VAL A 87 13.48 8.82 13.06
C VAL A 87 13.46 8.41 14.52
N GLU A 88 12.87 9.28 15.34
CA GLU A 88 12.53 9.02 16.73
C GLU A 88 11.04 9.29 16.97
N GLN A 89 10.42 8.51 17.83
CA GLN A 89 9.05 8.77 18.22
C GLN A 89 9.03 9.88 19.28
N LEU A 90 8.15 10.85 19.08
CA LEU A 90 7.97 11.93 20.04
C LEU A 90 7.21 11.44 21.28
N PRO A 91 7.51 11.97 22.48
CA PRO A 91 6.85 11.56 23.71
C PRO A 91 5.40 12.02 23.82
N GLU A 92 5.01 13.00 22.99
CA GLU A 92 3.66 13.56 23.00
C GLU A 92 3.25 14.13 21.64
N ILE A 93 1.97 14.47 21.50
CA ILE A 93 1.45 15.21 20.37
C ILE A 93 1.96 16.66 20.45
N THR A 94 2.64 17.12 19.41
CA THR A 94 3.31 18.44 19.39
C THR A 94 2.53 19.53 18.66
N SER A 95 1.51 19.19 17.84
CA SER A 95 0.68 20.20 17.20
C SER A 95 -0.20 20.94 18.22
N GLU A 96 -0.35 22.25 18.04
CA GLU A 96 -1.22 23.09 18.88
C GLU A 96 -2.66 22.56 18.87
N TYR A 97 -3.20 22.25 17.70
CA TYR A 97 -4.52 21.67 17.57
C TYR A 97 -4.64 20.32 18.31
N GLY A 98 -3.64 19.44 18.20
CA GLY A 98 -3.63 18.15 18.90
C GLY A 98 -3.64 18.30 20.41
N ARG A 99 -2.88 19.27 20.95
CA ARG A 99 -2.88 19.60 22.39
C ARG A 99 -4.22 20.16 22.84
N MET A 100 -4.75 21.15 22.12
CA MET A 100 -6.06 21.73 22.40
C MET A 100 -7.16 20.63 22.42
N ARG A 101 -7.15 19.73 21.44
CA ARG A 101 -8.12 18.61 21.38
C ARG A 101 -7.93 17.63 22.52
N ARG A 102 -6.70 17.35 22.94
CA ARG A 102 -6.39 16.46 24.07
C ARG A 102 -6.89 17.06 25.39
N ASP A 103 -6.74 18.36 25.56
CA ASP A 103 -7.05 19.06 26.82
C ASP A 103 -8.54 19.36 26.98
N ASP A 104 -9.33 19.28 25.90
CA ASP A 104 -10.78 19.43 25.92
C ASP A 104 -11.48 18.18 26.49
N LYS A 105 -11.85 18.25 27.76
CA LYS A 105 -12.51 17.16 28.50
C LYS A 105 -13.90 16.81 27.96
N SER A 106 -14.58 17.72 27.28
CA SER A 106 -15.90 17.47 26.70
C SER A 106 -15.87 16.39 25.61
N LEU A 107 -14.70 16.13 25.04
CA LEU A 107 -14.48 15.20 23.93
C LEU A 107 -13.93 13.83 24.36
N ASP A 108 -13.74 13.60 25.67
CA ASP A 108 -13.14 12.35 26.16
C ASP A 108 -13.91 11.10 25.70
N HIS A 109 -15.25 11.20 25.62
CA HIS A 109 -16.12 10.09 25.16
C HIS A 109 -15.95 9.73 23.68
N LEU A 110 -15.33 10.62 22.88
CA LEU A 110 -15.05 10.41 21.45
C LEU A 110 -13.64 9.93 21.18
N ARG A 111 -12.78 9.83 22.21
CA ARG A 111 -11.39 9.46 22.04
C ARG A 111 -11.21 7.96 22.08
N PHE A 112 -10.27 7.49 21.27
CA PHE A 112 -9.75 6.14 21.36
C PHE A 112 -8.43 6.14 22.12
N GLU A 113 -8.15 5.06 22.87
CA GLU A 113 -6.96 4.96 23.72
C GLU A 113 -5.65 4.84 22.95
N HIS A 114 -5.71 4.42 21.69
CA HIS A 114 -4.55 4.12 20.84
C HIS A 114 -4.07 5.31 20.02
N ILE A 115 -3.89 6.45 20.56
CA ILE A 115 -3.32 7.60 19.82
C ILE A 115 -1.86 7.29 19.51
N SER A 116 -1.58 7.10 18.23
CA SER A 116 -0.19 6.93 17.78
C SER A 116 0.56 8.23 17.84
N LEU A 117 1.66 8.24 18.57
CA LEU A 117 2.54 9.40 18.67
C LEU A 117 3.29 9.64 17.36
N PRO A 118 3.56 10.89 16.98
CA PRO A 118 4.25 11.24 15.77
C PRO A 118 5.74 10.86 15.80
N TYR A 119 6.31 10.67 14.62
CA TYR A 119 7.76 10.53 14.43
C TYR A 119 8.33 11.83 13.88
N ARG A 120 9.58 12.12 14.23
CA ARG A 120 10.39 13.16 13.59
C ARG A 120 11.76 12.62 13.25
N ALA A 121 12.46 13.29 12.34
CA ALA A 121 13.84 12.96 12.05
C ALA A 121 14.71 13.15 13.30
N LYS A 122 15.63 12.23 13.56
CA LYS A 122 16.67 12.38 14.59
C LYS A 122 17.53 13.61 14.30
N GLN A 123 18.16 14.16 15.32
CA GLN A 123 19.04 15.31 15.14
C GLN A 123 20.13 15.02 14.08
N GLY A 124 20.27 15.92 13.10
CA GLY A 124 21.22 15.78 12.00
C GLY A 124 20.83 14.76 10.93
N LYS A 125 19.65 14.13 11.01
CA LYS A 125 19.11 13.23 9.99
C LYS A 125 18.01 13.89 9.18
N CYS A 126 17.76 13.36 7.99
CA CYS A 126 16.62 13.73 7.14
C CYS A 126 15.92 12.48 6.67
N CYS A 127 14.57 12.47 6.75
CA CYS A 127 13.73 11.31 6.43
C CYS A 127 12.81 11.54 5.22
N THR A 128 13.16 12.47 4.33
CA THR A 128 12.37 12.73 3.13
C THR A 128 12.78 11.82 1.96
N GLN A 129 11.84 11.46 1.09
CA GLN A 129 12.15 10.66 -0.10
C GLN A 129 13.17 11.37 -1.01
N MET A 130 13.05 12.68 -1.17
CA MET A 130 14.02 13.52 -1.88
C MET A 130 15.44 13.38 -1.31
N TYR A 131 15.62 13.32 0.00
CA TYR A 131 16.92 13.13 0.61
C TYR A 131 17.52 11.77 0.23
N TYR A 132 16.74 10.69 0.34
CA TYR A 132 17.21 9.37 -0.05
C TYR A 132 17.53 9.29 -1.54
N ALA A 133 16.67 9.87 -2.39
CA ALA A 133 16.89 9.92 -3.82
C ALA A 133 18.22 10.59 -4.18
N LYS A 134 18.53 11.72 -3.55
CA LYS A 134 19.83 12.44 -3.74
C LYS A 134 21.03 11.65 -3.23
N GLN A 135 20.84 10.76 -2.26
CA GLN A 135 21.89 9.86 -1.76
C GLN A 135 22.04 8.58 -2.61
N GLY A 136 21.26 8.43 -3.68
CA GLY A 136 21.25 7.21 -4.50
C GLY A 136 20.56 6.01 -3.82
N ILE A 137 19.78 6.24 -2.77
CA ILE A 137 19.13 5.19 -2.00
C ILE A 137 17.74 4.94 -2.57
N ILE A 138 17.49 3.72 -3.01
CA ILE A 138 16.13 3.24 -3.35
C ILE A 138 15.46 2.85 -2.04
N THR A 139 14.29 3.41 -1.77
CA THR A 139 13.49 3.11 -0.58
C THR A 139 12.40 2.07 -0.88
N PRO A 140 11.86 1.38 0.15
CA PRO A 140 10.70 0.50 -0.04
C PRO A 140 9.51 1.20 -0.71
N GLU A 141 9.32 2.49 -0.43
CA GLU A 141 8.27 3.30 -1.05
C GLU A 141 8.46 3.47 -2.55
N MET A 142 9.71 3.63 -3.03
CA MET A 142 10.02 3.75 -4.45
C MET A 142 9.76 2.42 -5.19
N GLU A 143 10.18 1.30 -4.60
CA GLU A 143 9.88 -0.01 -5.18
C GLU A 143 8.37 -0.31 -5.16
N TYR A 144 7.66 0.07 -4.08
CA TYR A 144 6.21 -0.06 -4.00
C TYR A 144 5.51 0.67 -5.16
N VAL A 145 5.94 1.89 -5.47
CA VAL A 145 5.41 2.67 -6.59
C VAL A 145 5.70 1.97 -7.91
N ALA A 146 6.94 1.52 -8.14
CA ALA A 146 7.33 0.82 -9.37
C ALA A 146 6.46 -0.43 -9.61
N ILE A 147 6.25 -1.26 -8.59
CA ILE A 147 5.40 -2.45 -8.69
C ILE A 147 3.96 -2.06 -9.05
N ARG A 148 3.43 -1.02 -8.41
CA ARG A 148 2.06 -0.55 -8.67
C ARG A 148 1.88 -0.04 -10.10
N GLU A 149 2.84 0.73 -10.61
CA GLU A 149 2.76 1.31 -11.96
C GLU A 149 2.98 0.26 -13.06
N ASN A 150 3.71 -0.82 -12.75
CA ASN A 150 3.96 -1.92 -13.71
C ASN A 150 2.83 -2.97 -13.74
N MET A 151 1.76 -2.82 -12.96
CA MET A 151 0.68 -3.79 -12.94
C MET A 151 0.16 -4.06 -14.36
N ASN A 152 0.02 -5.32 -14.72
CA ASN A 152 -0.39 -5.81 -16.03
C ASN A 152 0.58 -5.53 -17.21
N CYS A 153 1.68 -4.82 -17.04
CA CYS A 153 2.59 -4.54 -18.14
C CYS A 153 3.11 -5.83 -18.79
N GLU A 154 3.53 -6.78 -17.98
CA GLU A 154 4.03 -8.08 -18.47
C GLU A 154 2.94 -8.88 -19.20
N GLU A 155 1.73 -8.93 -18.62
CA GLU A 155 0.60 -9.70 -19.18
C GLU A 155 0.05 -9.07 -20.46
N LEU A 156 0.15 -7.75 -20.59
CA LEU A 156 -0.29 -7.00 -21.77
C LEU A 156 0.81 -6.88 -22.84
N GLY A 157 2.02 -7.40 -22.59
CA GLY A 157 3.15 -7.27 -23.48
C GLY A 157 3.62 -5.83 -23.69
N ILE A 158 3.42 -4.98 -22.70
CA ILE A 158 3.85 -3.58 -22.73
C ILE A 158 5.33 -3.53 -22.33
N GLU A 159 6.17 -3.05 -23.24
CA GLU A 159 7.62 -2.93 -23.00
C GLU A 159 8.00 -1.87 -21.98
N THR A 160 7.11 -0.93 -21.73
CA THR A 160 7.38 0.15 -20.75
C THR A 160 7.47 -0.45 -19.34
N HIS A 161 8.67 -0.40 -18.79
CA HIS A 161 8.97 -0.95 -17.47
C HIS A 161 9.48 0.16 -16.54
N ILE A 162 8.70 0.47 -15.52
CA ILE A 162 9.09 1.46 -14.51
C ILE A 162 9.89 0.76 -13.42
N THR A 163 11.18 1.05 -13.34
CA THR A 163 12.07 0.48 -12.33
C THR A 163 12.05 1.29 -11.04
N PRO A 164 12.42 0.72 -9.88
CA PRO A 164 12.61 1.48 -8.64
C PRO A 164 13.65 2.60 -8.79
N GLU A 165 14.68 2.39 -9.62
CA GLU A 165 15.68 3.41 -9.95
C GLU A 165 15.08 4.55 -10.78
N PHE A 166 14.21 4.24 -11.74
CA PHE A 166 13.48 5.27 -12.48
C PHE A 166 12.65 6.14 -11.51
N VAL A 167 11.89 5.51 -10.60
CA VAL A 167 11.11 6.25 -9.57
C VAL A 167 12.02 7.12 -8.71
N ARG A 168 13.21 6.61 -8.32
CA ARG A 168 14.19 7.39 -7.56
C ARG A 168 14.66 8.64 -8.32
N GLN A 169 14.85 8.53 -9.64
CA GLN A 169 15.31 9.64 -10.49
C GLN A 169 14.25 10.72 -10.70
N GLU A 170 12.97 10.35 -10.64
CA GLU A 170 11.84 11.27 -10.82
C GLU A 170 11.44 12.04 -9.54
N ILE A 171 12.06 11.72 -8.39
CA ILE A 171 11.86 12.42 -7.10
C ILE A 171 12.84 13.58 -6.98
#